data_14ac51ccf4261ef6b0bc6ee52a682eaf
#
_entry.id   14ac51ccf4261ef6b0bc6ee52a682eaf
#
_cell.length_a   1.000
_cell.length_b   1.000
_cell.length_c   1.000
_cell.angle_alpha   90.00
_cell.angle_beta   90.00
_cell.angle_gamma   90.00
#
_symmetry.space_group_name_H-M   'P 1'
#
loop_
_entity.id
_entity.type
_entity.pdbx_description
1 polymer ?
#
loop_
_entity_poly.entity_id
_entity_poly.type
_entity_poly.pdbx_seq_one_letter_code
_entity_poly.pdbx_strand_id
1 'polypeptide(L)'
;MNNMFAIVEIGSNNTKTHIYKDEDVIYENTTTIEFKKNYKNENKINENDLDRLYEVINNTLNYTKNISIYGCSIFRNISKEELNEINKKLYNKFNLKIQVVSQEDEANYTALGCYNNIEYNGNICAFI
;
A
#
# COMPACT_ATOMS: atom_id res chain seq x y z
N MET A 1 25.63 4.90 3.33
CA MET A 1 24.26 5.21 3.76
C MET A 1 23.32 4.10 3.35
N ASN A 2 22.44 3.72 4.25
CA ASN A 2 21.45 2.69 3.93
C ASN A 2 20.36 3.29 3.04
N ASN A 3 20.32 2.84 1.80
CA ASN A 3 19.29 3.25 0.87
C ASN A 3 18.07 2.32 1.04
N MET A 4 17.37 2.51 2.17
CA MET A 4 16.23 1.67 2.54
C MET A 4 14.94 2.43 2.34
N PHE A 5 13.96 1.78 1.73
CA PHE A 5 12.62 2.36 1.56
C PHE A 5 11.58 1.25 1.60
N ALA A 6 10.35 1.65 1.90
CA ALA A 6 9.24 0.72 1.98
C ALA A 6 8.09 1.17 1.09
N ILE A 7 7.38 0.21 0.55
CA ILE A 7 6.15 0.43 -0.21
C ILE A 7 5.04 -0.34 0.49
N VAL A 8 3.97 0.38 0.86
CA VAL A 8 2.76 -0.21 1.43
C VAL A 8 1.65 -0.07 0.40
N GLU A 9 1.13 -1.19 -0.07
CA GLU A 9 0.04 -1.22 -1.05
C GLU A 9 -1.25 -1.67 -0.38
N ILE A 10 -2.26 -0.82 -0.41
CA ILE A 10 -3.56 -1.10 0.21
C ILE A 10 -4.53 -1.56 -0.85
N GLY A 11 -4.83 -2.85 -0.86
CA GLY A 11 -5.83 -3.43 -1.74
C GLY A 11 -7.19 -3.56 -1.05
N SER A 12 -8.13 -4.21 -1.72
CA SER A 12 -9.48 -4.41 -1.20
C SER A 12 -9.53 -5.32 0.03
N ASN A 13 -8.71 -6.37 0.04
CA ASN A 13 -8.73 -7.40 1.06
C ASN A 13 -7.39 -7.61 1.76
N ASN A 14 -6.32 -7.10 1.18
CA ASN A 14 -4.97 -7.29 1.71
C ASN A 14 -4.15 -6.01 1.60
N THR A 15 -3.33 -5.78 2.60
CA THR A 15 -2.33 -4.72 2.59
C THR A 15 -0.97 -5.37 2.56
N LYS A 16 -0.18 -5.06 1.54
CA LYS A 16 1.13 -5.65 1.30
C LYS A 16 2.22 -4.64 1.60
N THR A 17 3.24 -5.08 2.33
CA THR A 17 4.40 -4.26 2.63
C THR A 17 5.63 -4.91 2.05
N HIS A 18 6.41 -4.13 1.31
CA HIS A 18 7.71 -4.53 0.79
C HIS A 18 8.75 -3.54 1.28
N ILE A 19 9.80 -4.03 1.89
CA ILE A 19 10.91 -3.20 2.33
C ILE A 19 12.13 -3.56 1.50
N TYR A 20 12.73 -2.54 0.90
CA TYR A 20 13.87 -2.66 0.01
C TYR A 20 15.10 -2.05 0.67
N LYS A 21 16.23 -2.72 0.50
CA LYS A 21 17.53 -2.17 0.82
C LYS A 21 18.36 -2.21 -0.46
N ASP A 22 18.70 -1.03 -0.98
CA ASP A 22 19.26 -0.89 -2.32
C ASP A 22 18.28 -1.47 -3.35
N GLU A 23 18.61 -2.54 -4.04
CA GLU A 23 17.74 -3.19 -5.03
C GLU A 23 17.10 -4.48 -4.51
N ASP A 24 17.41 -4.87 -3.29
CA ASP A 24 16.96 -6.15 -2.73
C ASP A 24 15.75 -5.97 -1.83
N VAL A 25 14.78 -6.87 -1.96
CA VAL A 25 13.66 -6.96 -1.03
C VAL A 25 14.14 -7.71 0.22
N ILE A 26 14.20 -7.01 1.34
CA ILE A 26 14.68 -7.60 2.60
C ILE A 26 13.56 -8.03 3.52
N TYR A 27 12.33 -7.60 3.26
CA TYR A 27 11.17 -7.95 4.09
C TYR A 27 9.90 -7.81 3.25
N GLU A 28 9.02 -8.78 3.39
CA GLU A 28 7.69 -8.76 2.79
C GLU A 28 6.67 -9.19 3.82
N ASN A 29 5.52 -8.54 3.83
CA ASN A 29 4.41 -8.91 4.70
C ASN A 29 3.09 -8.65 4.01
N THR A 30 2.13 -9.53 4.26
CA THR A 30 0.76 -9.35 3.80
C THR A 30 -0.15 -9.40 5.01
N THR A 31 -0.92 -8.35 5.22
CA THR A 31 -1.89 -8.25 6.31
C THR A 31 -3.28 -8.23 5.72
N THR A 32 -4.15 -9.10 6.21
CA THR A 32 -5.55 -9.12 5.77
C THR A 32 -6.29 -7.96 6.44
N ILE A 33 -6.73 -7.00 5.62
CA ILE A 33 -7.59 -5.90 6.04
C ILE A 33 -8.69 -5.78 5.00
N GLU A 34 -9.91 -6.10 5.39
CA GLU A 34 -11.04 -6.21 4.46
C GLU A 34 -11.74 -4.87 4.27
N PHE A 35 -11.02 -3.88 3.75
CA PHE A 35 -11.56 -2.53 3.54
C PHE A 35 -12.83 -2.53 2.70
N LYS A 36 -12.82 -3.26 1.59
CA LYS A 36 -13.95 -3.27 0.66
C LYS A 36 -15.20 -3.88 1.28
N LYS A 37 -15.04 -5.00 1.95
CA LYS A 37 -16.17 -5.71 2.59
C LYS A 37 -16.84 -4.83 3.65
N ASN A 38 -16.04 -4.23 4.51
CA ASN A 38 -16.54 -3.39 5.59
C ASN A 38 -17.12 -2.07 5.05
N TYR A 39 -16.52 -1.54 3.99
CA TYR A 39 -17.05 -0.34 3.32
C TYR A 39 -18.46 -0.58 2.77
N LYS A 40 -18.70 -1.73 2.15
CA LYS A 40 -20.04 -2.08 1.64
C LYS A 40 -21.08 -2.09 2.74
N ASN A 41 -20.71 -2.55 3.93
CA ASN A 41 -21.63 -2.65 5.05
C ASN A 41 -21.91 -1.31 5.72
N GLU A 42 -20.92 -0.42 5.80
CA GLU A 42 -20.98 0.82 6.58
C GLU A 42 -21.05 2.08 5.72
N ASN A 43 -20.79 1.97 4.44
CA ASN A 43 -20.69 3.09 3.49
C ASN A 43 -19.64 4.13 3.90
N LYS A 44 -18.63 3.68 4.62
CA LYS A 44 -17.45 4.47 4.99
C LYS A 44 -16.32 3.51 5.34
N ILE A 45 -15.09 4.01 5.33
CA ILE A 45 -13.93 3.22 5.73
C ILE A 45 -14.05 2.93 7.24
N ASN A 46 -13.90 1.66 7.58
CA ASN A 46 -14.03 1.18 8.95
C ASN A 46 -12.83 1.63 9.80
N GLU A 47 -13.09 2.13 10.99
CA GLU A 47 -12.04 2.63 11.88
C GLU A 47 -11.12 1.52 12.38
N ASN A 48 -11.66 0.32 12.62
CA ASN A 48 -10.82 -0.82 13.01
C ASN A 48 -9.85 -1.21 11.89
N ASP A 49 -10.30 -1.09 10.64
CA ASP A 49 -9.44 -1.35 9.48
C ASP A 49 -8.34 -0.30 9.39
N LEU A 50 -8.65 0.96 9.69
CA LEU A 50 -7.63 2.01 9.75
C LEU A 50 -6.62 1.76 10.87
N ASP A 51 -7.09 1.30 12.04
CA ASP A 51 -6.20 0.97 13.14
C ASP A 51 -5.23 -0.15 12.75
N ARG A 52 -5.70 -1.13 12.01
CA ARG A 52 -4.84 -2.20 11.48
C ARG A 52 -3.81 -1.66 10.49
N LEU A 53 -4.23 -0.72 9.64
CA LEU A 53 -3.29 -0.05 8.74
C LEU A 53 -2.23 0.71 9.53
N TYR A 54 -2.62 1.39 10.60
CA TYR A 54 -1.67 2.11 11.46
C TYR A 54 -0.65 1.15 12.07
N GLU A 55 -1.07 -0.05 12.47
CA GLU A 55 -0.15 -1.08 12.97
C GLU A 55 0.86 -1.50 11.90
N VAL A 56 0.40 -1.68 10.67
CA VAL A 56 1.29 -2.01 9.54
C VAL A 56 2.33 -0.91 9.34
N ILE A 57 1.90 0.35 9.40
CA ILE A 57 2.81 1.49 9.25
C ILE A 57 3.80 1.55 10.41
N ASN A 58 3.33 1.35 11.64
CA ASN A 58 4.21 1.34 12.81
C ASN A 58 5.28 0.27 12.71
N ASN A 59 4.90 -0.93 12.28
CA ASN A 59 5.85 -2.03 12.09
C ASN A 59 6.87 -1.69 11.00
N THR A 60 6.42 -1.05 9.93
CA THR A 60 7.28 -0.62 8.84
C THR A 60 8.28 0.45 9.28
N LEU A 61 7.84 1.36 10.14
CA LEU A 61 8.69 2.42 10.69
C LEU A 61 9.87 1.89 11.52
N ASN A 62 9.77 0.67 12.03
CA ASN A 62 10.90 0.02 12.71
C ASN A 62 12.07 -0.25 11.76
N TYR A 63 11.81 -0.30 10.46
CA TYR A 63 12.82 -0.55 9.44
C TYR A 63 13.28 0.72 8.76
N THR A 64 12.36 1.60 8.38
CA THR A 64 12.68 2.82 7.64
C THR A 64 11.59 3.86 7.82
N LYS A 65 11.98 5.14 7.75
CA LYS A 65 11.03 6.26 7.70
C LYS A 65 10.64 6.63 6.28
N ASN A 66 11.35 6.09 5.30
CA ASN A 66 11.08 6.36 3.89
C ASN A 66 10.01 5.41 3.38
N ILE A 67 8.76 5.77 3.58
CA ILE A 67 7.60 4.93 3.28
C ILE A 67 6.71 5.63 2.26
N SER A 68 6.32 4.90 1.22
CA SER A 68 5.30 5.32 0.28
C SER A 68 4.08 4.42 0.44
N ILE A 69 2.89 5.02 0.54
CA ILE A 69 1.63 4.29 0.71
C ILE A 69 0.77 4.50 -0.52
N TYR A 70 0.38 3.41 -1.15
CA TYR A 70 -0.47 3.44 -2.35
C TYR A 70 -1.81 2.79 -2.04
N GLY A 71 -2.91 3.50 -2.32
CA GLY A 71 -4.25 2.98 -2.19
C GLY A 71 -4.83 2.62 -3.54
N CYS A 72 -5.30 1.40 -3.68
CA CYS A 72 -5.89 0.86 -4.88
C CYS A 72 -7.37 0.57 -4.63
N SER A 73 -8.10 0.21 -5.69
CA SER A 73 -9.45 -0.31 -5.58
C SER A 73 -10.39 0.59 -4.78
N ILE A 74 -10.70 0.23 -3.51
CA ILE A 74 -11.68 0.95 -2.70
C ILE A 74 -11.35 2.44 -2.53
N PHE A 75 -10.07 2.78 -2.44
CA PHE A 75 -9.65 4.18 -2.27
C PHE A 75 -9.91 5.05 -3.50
N ARG A 76 -10.14 4.42 -4.67
CA ARG A 76 -10.56 5.16 -5.87
C ARG A 76 -12.05 5.53 -5.82
N ASN A 77 -12.82 4.84 -4.99
CA ASN A 77 -14.29 4.95 -4.96
C ASN A 77 -14.82 5.76 -3.79
N ILE A 78 -14.01 6.02 -2.76
CA ILE A 78 -14.44 6.84 -1.63
C ILE A 78 -14.47 8.32 -2.02
N SER A 79 -15.20 9.13 -1.27
CA SER A 79 -15.29 10.56 -1.53
C SER A 79 -13.95 11.25 -1.25
N LYS A 80 -13.75 12.41 -1.89
CA LYS A 80 -12.56 13.21 -1.64
C LYS A 80 -12.49 13.69 -0.19
N GLU A 81 -13.65 14.00 0.39
CA GLU A 81 -13.73 14.43 1.79
C GLU A 81 -13.25 13.31 2.72
N GLU A 82 -13.70 12.09 2.48
CA GLU A 82 -13.31 10.94 3.30
C GLU A 82 -11.81 10.65 3.14
N LEU A 83 -11.30 10.68 1.92
CA LEU A 83 -9.88 10.50 1.67
C LEU A 83 -9.04 11.58 2.36
N ASN A 84 -9.49 12.83 2.31
CA ASN A 84 -8.81 13.95 2.97
C ASN A 84 -8.77 13.76 4.49
N GLU A 85 -9.86 13.29 5.09
CA GLU A 85 -9.90 13.01 6.52
C GLU A 85 -8.90 11.91 6.91
N ILE A 86 -8.88 10.82 6.13
CA ILE A 86 -7.94 9.72 6.37
C ILE A 86 -6.51 10.22 6.24
N ASN A 87 -6.21 10.97 5.20
CA ASN A 87 -4.86 11.52 4.98
C ASN A 87 -4.46 12.52 6.05
N LYS A 88 -5.40 13.30 6.57
CA LYS A 88 -5.13 14.22 7.67
C LYS A 88 -4.72 13.46 8.92
N LYS A 89 -5.42 12.38 9.24
CA LYS A 89 -5.09 11.52 10.38
C LYS A 89 -3.73 10.87 10.20
N LEU A 90 -3.44 10.34 9.00
CA LEU A 90 -2.15 9.73 8.69
C LEU A 90 -1.00 10.75 8.77
N TYR A 91 -1.23 11.93 8.25
CA TYR A 91 -0.22 12.99 8.29
C TYR A 91 0.09 13.40 9.73
N ASN A 92 -0.93 13.56 10.56
CA ASN A 92 -0.75 13.93 11.96
C ASN A 92 -0.03 12.85 12.77
N LYS A 93 -0.27 11.57 12.45
CA LYS A 93 0.36 10.45 13.17
C LYS A 93 1.76 10.12 12.66
N PHE A 94 1.94 10.13 11.35
CA PHE A 94 3.13 9.53 10.71
C PHE A 94 3.82 10.44 9.71
N ASN A 95 3.26 11.60 9.42
CA ASN A 95 3.74 12.48 8.34
C ASN A 95 3.69 11.80 6.97
N LEU A 96 2.69 10.97 6.74
CA LEU A 96 2.49 10.18 5.53
C LEU A 96 1.09 10.42 4.96
N LYS A 97 0.93 10.13 3.68
CA LYS A 97 -0.35 10.23 2.98
C LYS A 97 -0.53 9.02 2.06
N ILE A 98 -1.78 8.62 1.87
CA ILE A 98 -2.13 7.61 0.87
C ILE A 98 -2.16 8.28 -0.51
N GLN A 99 -1.40 7.73 -1.45
CA GLN A 99 -1.46 8.11 -2.85
C GLN A 99 -2.42 7.17 -3.56
N VAL A 100 -3.52 7.70 -4.08
CA VAL A 100 -4.50 6.88 -4.79
C VAL A 100 -4.01 6.65 -6.21
N VAL A 101 -3.92 5.39 -6.58
CA VAL A 101 -3.39 4.97 -7.88
C VAL A 101 -4.56 4.65 -8.79
N SER A 102 -4.55 5.17 -10.03
CA SER A 102 -5.55 4.82 -11.03
C SER A 102 -5.39 3.36 -11.44
N GLN A 103 -6.46 2.79 -12.00
CA GLN A 103 -6.42 1.40 -12.46
C GLN A 103 -5.32 1.21 -13.52
N GLU A 104 -5.14 2.19 -14.38
CA GLU A 104 -4.10 2.17 -15.41
C GLU A 104 -2.70 2.20 -14.79
N ASP A 105 -2.46 3.08 -13.83
CA ASP A 105 -1.17 3.17 -13.15
C ASP A 105 -0.87 1.90 -12.35
N GLU A 106 -1.87 1.31 -11.70
CA GLU A 106 -1.72 0.04 -11.00
C GLU A 106 -1.25 -1.06 -11.95
N ALA A 107 -1.85 -1.16 -13.12
CA ALA A 107 -1.44 -2.12 -14.14
C ALA A 107 -0.01 -1.86 -14.60
N ASN A 108 0.38 -0.61 -14.79
CA ASN A 108 1.73 -0.23 -15.21
C ASN A 108 2.77 -0.60 -14.13
N TYR A 109 2.48 -0.35 -12.86
CA TYR A 109 3.38 -0.72 -11.78
C TYR A 109 3.53 -2.23 -11.65
N THR A 110 2.45 -2.98 -11.83
CA THR A 110 2.49 -4.44 -11.87
C THR A 110 3.35 -4.92 -13.04
N ALA A 111 3.21 -4.30 -14.20
CA ALA A 111 4.01 -4.61 -15.37
C ALA A 111 5.49 -4.40 -15.12
N LEU A 112 5.86 -3.27 -14.51
CA LEU A 112 7.24 -2.96 -14.16
C LEU A 112 7.81 -3.95 -13.16
N GLY A 113 7.03 -4.31 -12.15
CA GLY A 113 7.43 -5.32 -11.17
C GLY A 113 7.69 -6.68 -11.82
N CYS A 114 6.81 -7.09 -12.74
CA CYS A 114 6.98 -8.32 -13.49
C CYS A 114 8.19 -8.27 -14.42
N TYR A 115 8.41 -7.13 -15.07
CA TYR A 115 9.57 -6.93 -15.93
C TYR A 115 10.87 -7.10 -15.16
N ASN A 116 10.95 -6.50 -13.99
CA ASN A 116 12.14 -6.63 -13.14
C ASN A 116 12.38 -8.09 -12.72
N ASN A 117 11.31 -8.83 -12.43
CA ASN A 117 11.42 -10.26 -12.12
C ASN A 117 11.90 -11.07 -13.33
N ILE A 118 11.50 -10.71 -14.53
CA ILE A 118 11.96 -11.36 -15.75
C ILE A 118 13.48 -11.21 -15.90
N GLU A 119 14.03 -10.03 -15.63
CA GLU A 119 15.46 -9.81 -15.67
C GLU A 119 16.22 -10.75 -14.74
N TYR A 120 15.67 -10.97 -13.54
CA TYR A 120 16.32 -11.81 -12.54
C TYR A 120 16.09 -13.30 -12.78
N ASN A 121 14.90 -13.67 -13.20
CA ASN A 121 14.47 -15.06 -13.19
C ASN A 121 14.25 -15.66 -14.58
N GLY A 122 14.22 -14.83 -15.61
CA GLY A 122 13.91 -15.28 -16.97
C GLY A 122 12.47 -15.72 -17.16
N ASN A 123 11.59 -15.39 -16.23
CA ASN A 123 10.18 -15.77 -16.27
C ASN A 123 9.33 -14.68 -16.90
N ILE A 124 8.28 -15.09 -17.59
CA ILE A 124 7.31 -14.18 -18.16
C ILE A 124 6.22 -13.93 -17.12
N CYS A 125 5.96 -12.66 -16.82
CA CYS A 125 4.88 -12.30 -15.92
C CYS A 125 3.55 -12.27 -16.66
N ALA A 126 2.53 -12.88 -16.06
CA ALA A 126 1.17 -12.78 -16.54
C ALA A 126 0.48 -11.62 -15.83
N PHE A 127 -0.21 -10.78 -16.58
CA PHE A 127 -1.03 -9.72 -16.02
C PHE A 127 -2.44 -10.23 -15.85
N ILE A 128 -2.91 -10.20 -14.66
CA ILE A 128 -4.26 -10.67 -14.34
C ILE A 128 -5.08 -9.54 -13.76
#